data_f034f96a293bb6f43900854592af30f0
#
_entry.id   f034f96a293bb6f43900854592af30f0
#
_cell.length_a   1.000
_cell.length_b   1.000
_cell.length_c   1.000
_cell.angle_alpha   90.00
_cell.angle_beta   90.00
_cell.angle_gamma   90.00
#
_symmetry.space_group_name_H-M   'P 1'
#
loop_
_entity.id
_entity.type
_entity.pdbx_description
1 polymer ?
#
loop_
_entity_poly.entity_id
_entity_poly.type
_entity_poly.pdbx_seq_one_letter_code
_entity_poly.pdbx_strand_id
1 'polypeptide(L)'
;MSSINSDFFQLGVKYQTDKVTTHGYHRFYPHYLEQFRNKEGAMLEIGIYKENSMKLWLNYFQFLKIYGIDINIQGEGDRYKIYKCDQSKINELEALVQNIPEKLCFINDDGSHIPEHQVLTFNVLFEKLLEPGGVYIIEDIEVSYWNKSDTSGYPTHYGYKHPKSSVELFKHLVDDINSKYVNKVCQSYQNYLVTMFSPTVRSMIQSITFSQNCIIIQKKTQEDFQYSNGRYIYEDKII
;
A
#
# COMPACT_ATOMS: atom_id res chain seq x y z
N MET A 1 -8.83 -0.12 -23.70
CA MET A 1 -10.27 -0.27 -23.34
C MET A 1 -10.66 0.89 -22.45
N SER A 2 -11.91 1.36 -22.53
CA SER A 2 -12.41 2.38 -21.60
C SER A 2 -12.44 1.80 -20.17
N SER A 3 -12.02 2.57 -19.17
CA SER A 3 -12.03 2.14 -17.75
C SER A 3 -13.41 1.68 -17.24
N ILE A 4 -14.48 2.20 -17.84
CA ILE A 4 -15.89 1.84 -17.51
C ILE A 4 -16.28 0.45 -18.04
N ASN A 5 -15.56 -0.12 -18.97
CA ASN A 5 -15.79 -1.47 -19.48
C ASN A 5 -14.84 -2.52 -18.87
N SER A 6 -14.06 -2.13 -17.88
CA SER A 6 -13.21 -3.08 -17.17
C SER A 6 -14.02 -3.95 -16.23
N ASP A 7 -13.61 -5.20 -16.05
CA ASP A 7 -14.26 -6.10 -15.09
C ASP A 7 -14.21 -5.52 -13.66
N PHE A 8 -13.13 -4.80 -13.32
CA PHE A 8 -13.01 -4.12 -12.04
C PHE A 8 -14.16 -3.13 -11.80
N PHE A 9 -14.48 -2.30 -12.82
CA PHE A 9 -15.60 -1.36 -12.74
C PHE A 9 -16.94 -2.08 -12.57
N GLN A 10 -17.20 -3.09 -13.41
CA GLN A 10 -18.47 -3.84 -13.37
C GLN A 10 -18.68 -4.55 -12.03
N LEU A 11 -17.63 -5.17 -11.50
CA LEU A 11 -17.66 -5.80 -10.18
C LEU A 11 -17.85 -4.75 -9.06
N GLY A 12 -17.18 -3.61 -9.14
CA GLY A 12 -17.31 -2.55 -8.15
C GLY A 12 -18.74 -1.97 -8.09
N VAL A 13 -19.37 -1.78 -9.23
CA VAL A 13 -20.79 -1.37 -9.32
C VAL A 13 -21.70 -2.46 -8.77
N LYS A 14 -21.47 -3.73 -9.17
CA LYS A 14 -22.25 -4.88 -8.71
C LYS A 14 -22.27 -5.02 -7.19
N TYR A 15 -21.11 -4.85 -6.56
CA TYR A 15 -20.96 -5.01 -5.11
C TYR A 15 -21.06 -3.68 -4.35
N GLN A 16 -21.32 -2.57 -5.05
CA GLN A 16 -21.52 -1.24 -4.47
C GLN A 16 -20.34 -0.81 -3.58
N THR A 17 -19.12 -1.14 -3.98
CA THR A 17 -17.94 -0.66 -3.26
C THR A 17 -17.63 0.79 -3.64
N ASP A 18 -17.34 1.60 -2.63
CA ASP A 18 -16.92 2.99 -2.74
C ASP A 18 -15.66 3.20 -3.57
N LYS A 19 -14.77 2.21 -3.63
CA LYS A 19 -13.61 2.18 -4.52
C LYS A 19 -13.96 2.53 -5.97
N VAL A 20 -15.17 2.19 -6.41
CA VAL A 20 -15.68 2.46 -7.75
C VAL A 20 -16.76 3.54 -7.74
N THR A 21 -17.74 3.43 -6.85
CA THR A 21 -18.92 4.29 -6.86
C THR A 21 -18.67 5.70 -6.33
N THR A 22 -17.65 5.88 -5.47
CA THR A 22 -17.29 7.15 -4.83
C THR A 22 -15.93 7.66 -5.28
N HIS A 23 -14.88 6.86 -5.10
CA HIS A 23 -13.49 7.29 -5.32
C HIS A 23 -13.00 7.10 -6.76
N GLY A 24 -13.65 6.22 -7.54
CA GLY A 24 -13.34 6.02 -8.95
C GLY A 24 -11.97 5.37 -9.19
N TYR A 25 -11.49 4.53 -8.29
CA TYR A 25 -10.20 3.85 -8.38
C TYR A 25 -10.09 2.89 -9.56
N HIS A 26 -11.21 2.47 -10.16
CA HIS A 26 -11.25 1.69 -11.40
C HIS A 26 -10.50 2.34 -12.58
N ARG A 27 -10.20 3.64 -12.50
CA ARG A 27 -9.49 4.38 -13.54
C ARG A 27 -8.00 4.02 -13.59
N PHE A 28 -7.42 3.56 -12.49
CA PHE A 28 -5.98 3.30 -12.38
C PHE A 28 -5.62 1.99 -11.67
N TYR A 29 -6.44 1.44 -10.76
CA TYR A 29 -6.15 0.18 -10.07
C TYR A 29 -5.85 -0.98 -11.02
N PRO A 30 -6.63 -1.22 -12.10
CA PRO A 30 -6.34 -2.32 -13.01
C PRO A 30 -4.95 -2.28 -13.63
N HIS A 31 -4.37 -1.07 -13.81
CA HIS A 31 -3.01 -0.91 -14.32
C HIS A 31 -1.96 -1.62 -13.44
N TYR A 32 -2.17 -1.60 -12.13
CA TYR A 32 -1.25 -2.21 -11.16
C TYR A 32 -1.66 -3.64 -10.79
N LEU A 33 -2.94 -3.96 -10.80
CA LEU A 33 -3.48 -5.19 -10.21
C LEU A 33 -3.77 -6.29 -11.25
N GLU A 34 -3.91 -5.97 -12.54
CA GLU A 34 -4.21 -6.95 -13.58
C GLU A 34 -3.15 -8.07 -13.64
N GLN A 35 -1.90 -7.76 -13.34
CA GLN A 35 -0.82 -8.75 -13.28
C GLN A 35 -1.06 -9.87 -12.24
N PHE A 36 -1.88 -9.62 -11.22
CA PHE A 36 -2.20 -10.60 -10.17
C PHE A 36 -3.52 -11.34 -10.40
N ARG A 37 -4.30 -10.94 -11.39
CA ARG A 37 -5.67 -11.41 -11.59
C ARG A 37 -5.80 -12.93 -11.66
N ASN A 38 -4.88 -13.57 -12.36
CA ASN A 38 -4.87 -15.02 -12.60
C ASN A 38 -3.68 -15.71 -11.92
N LYS A 39 -3.04 -15.06 -10.96
CA LYS A 39 -1.96 -15.65 -10.18
C LYS A 39 -2.49 -16.36 -8.94
N GLU A 40 -1.82 -17.41 -8.55
CA GLU A 40 -1.88 -17.96 -7.20
C GLU A 40 -1.09 -17.04 -6.25
N GLY A 41 -1.47 -17.02 -4.98
CA GLY A 41 -0.83 -16.19 -3.96
C GLY A 41 -1.84 -15.62 -2.98
N ALA A 42 -1.51 -14.50 -2.37
CA ALA A 42 -2.39 -13.87 -1.40
C ALA A 42 -2.33 -12.34 -1.47
N MET A 43 -3.40 -11.70 -1.00
CA MET A 43 -3.47 -10.26 -0.73
C MET A 43 -4.00 -9.99 0.67
N LEU A 44 -3.82 -8.76 1.14
CA LEU A 44 -4.38 -8.27 2.41
C LEU A 44 -5.13 -6.96 2.17
N GLU A 45 -6.33 -6.85 2.73
CA GLU A 45 -7.06 -5.58 2.89
C GLU A 45 -7.11 -5.19 4.37
N ILE A 46 -6.83 -3.94 4.65
CA ILE A 46 -6.93 -3.31 5.96
C ILE A 46 -8.19 -2.45 5.96
N GLY A 47 -9.11 -2.70 6.90
CA GLY A 47 -10.44 -2.06 6.90
C GLY A 47 -11.45 -2.82 6.03
N ILE A 48 -12.30 -3.62 6.69
CA ILE A 48 -13.26 -4.48 5.97
C ILE A 48 -14.67 -3.88 5.94
N TYR A 49 -15.05 -3.19 7.01
CA TYR A 49 -16.33 -2.51 7.16
C TYR A 49 -17.54 -3.37 6.75
N LYS A 50 -18.14 -3.13 5.58
CA LYS A 50 -19.34 -3.87 5.08
C LYS A 50 -19.01 -5.04 4.16
N GLU A 51 -17.77 -5.41 4.02
CA GLU A 51 -17.29 -6.51 3.15
C GLU A 51 -17.58 -6.32 1.64
N ASN A 52 -17.93 -5.11 1.20
CA ASN A 52 -18.24 -4.87 -0.22
C ASN A 52 -16.97 -4.99 -1.08
N SER A 53 -15.86 -4.46 -0.60
CA SER A 53 -14.54 -4.60 -1.21
C SER A 53 -14.05 -6.05 -1.21
N MET A 54 -14.28 -6.81 -0.14
CA MET A 54 -13.97 -8.24 -0.08
C MET A 54 -14.65 -9.03 -1.21
N LYS A 55 -15.94 -8.72 -1.50
CA LYS A 55 -16.66 -9.33 -2.62
C LYS A 55 -16.05 -8.95 -3.97
N LEU A 56 -15.62 -7.69 -4.12
CA LEU A 56 -14.88 -7.25 -5.30
C LEU A 56 -13.60 -8.08 -5.47
N TRP A 57 -12.75 -8.16 -4.45
CA TRP A 57 -11.48 -8.87 -4.51
C TRP A 57 -11.63 -10.35 -4.82
N LEU A 58 -12.57 -11.05 -4.15
CA LEU A 58 -12.85 -12.47 -4.36
C LEU A 58 -13.31 -12.80 -5.80
N ASN A 59 -13.90 -11.84 -6.49
CA ASN A 59 -14.37 -12.01 -7.86
C ASN A 59 -13.40 -11.44 -8.91
N TYR A 60 -12.61 -10.45 -8.56
CA TYR A 60 -11.60 -9.90 -9.46
C TYR A 60 -10.36 -10.79 -9.54
N PHE A 61 -9.86 -11.28 -8.40
CA PHE A 61 -8.76 -12.22 -8.35
C PHE A 61 -9.27 -13.66 -8.32
N GLN A 62 -8.92 -14.46 -9.33
CA GLN A 62 -9.48 -15.81 -9.46
C GLN A 62 -8.90 -16.80 -8.45
N PHE A 63 -7.61 -16.67 -8.10
CA PHE A 63 -6.89 -17.66 -7.32
C PHE A 63 -6.25 -17.11 -6.04
N LEU A 64 -6.23 -15.78 -5.84
CA LEU A 64 -5.67 -15.21 -4.62
C LEU A 64 -6.51 -15.61 -3.40
N LYS A 65 -5.83 -15.94 -2.32
CA LYS A 65 -6.39 -15.94 -0.97
C LYS A 65 -6.47 -14.50 -0.47
N ILE A 66 -7.59 -14.13 0.07
CA ILE A 66 -7.84 -12.76 0.53
C ILE A 66 -7.76 -12.73 2.05
N TYR A 67 -6.75 -12.10 2.58
CA TYR A 67 -6.68 -11.77 3.99
C TYR A 67 -7.35 -10.41 4.22
N GLY A 68 -7.94 -10.26 5.40
CA GLY A 68 -8.49 -8.99 5.87
C GLY A 68 -8.08 -8.73 7.31
N ILE A 69 -7.98 -7.45 7.67
CA ILE A 69 -7.97 -7.03 9.07
C ILE A 69 -8.99 -5.95 9.32
N ASP A 70 -9.64 -6.03 10.48
CA ASP A 70 -10.59 -5.03 10.94
C ASP A 70 -10.59 -4.97 12.47
N ILE A 71 -10.89 -3.81 13.03
CA ILE A 71 -10.92 -3.63 14.48
C ILE A 71 -12.13 -4.35 15.12
N ASN A 72 -13.20 -4.59 14.37
CA ASN A 72 -14.46 -5.14 14.86
C ASN A 72 -14.82 -6.49 14.23
N ILE A 73 -14.38 -6.76 13.01
CA ILE A 73 -14.82 -7.88 12.19
C ILE A 73 -13.77 -8.99 12.20
N GLN A 74 -14.24 -10.22 12.25
CA GLN A 74 -13.45 -11.42 11.99
C GLN A 74 -14.31 -12.45 11.28
N GLY A 75 -13.69 -13.28 10.46
CA GLY A 75 -14.39 -14.33 9.73
C GLY A 75 -13.46 -15.12 8.83
N GLU A 76 -13.97 -16.22 8.31
CA GLU A 76 -13.23 -17.03 7.34
C GLU A 76 -14.17 -17.74 6.38
N GLY A 77 -13.66 -18.08 5.21
CA GLY A 77 -14.34 -18.84 4.18
C GLY A 77 -13.33 -19.53 3.27
N ASP A 78 -13.79 -20.05 2.15
CA ASP A 78 -12.97 -20.87 1.25
C ASP A 78 -11.65 -20.18 0.84
N ARG A 79 -11.75 -18.94 0.36
CA ARG A 79 -10.58 -18.18 -0.10
C ARG A 79 -10.33 -16.88 0.68
N TYR A 80 -10.92 -16.73 1.88
CA TYR A 80 -10.64 -15.54 2.68
C TYR A 80 -10.52 -15.85 4.18
N LYS A 81 -9.77 -14.99 4.86
CA LYS A 81 -9.69 -14.96 6.32
C LYS A 81 -9.51 -13.55 6.83
N ILE A 82 -10.40 -13.12 7.73
CA ILE A 82 -10.38 -11.79 8.35
C ILE A 82 -9.95 -11.96 9.80
N TYR A 83 -8.90 -11.25 10.20
CA TYR A 83 -8.42 -11.21 11.57
C TYR A 83 -8.93 -9.95 12.26
N LYS A 84 -9.33 -10.07 13.51
CA LYS A 84 -9.53 -8.90 14.35
C LYS A 84 -8.18 -8.30 14.71
N CYS A 85 -7.90 -7.08 14.26
CA CYS A 85 -6.60 -6.43 14.42
C CYS A 85 -6.77 -4.91 14.33
N ASP A 86 -6.19 -4.21 15.29
CA ASP A 86 -6.11 -2.75 15.32
C ASP A 86 -4.79 -2.30 14.65
N GLN A 87 -4.90 -1.70 13.45
CA GLN A 87 -3.73 -1.23 12.69
C GLN A 87 -2.90 -0.15 13.41
N SER A 88 -3.44 0.49 14.46
CA SER A 88 -2.71 1.46 15.28
C SER A 88 -1.74 0.82 16.26
N LYS A 89 -1.80 -0.51 16.43
CA LYS A 89 -1.05 -1.24 17.44
C LYS A 89 0.01 -2.14 16.82
N ILE A 90 1.26 -1.76 17.01
CA ILE A 90 2.40 -2.51 16.47
C ILE A 90 2.40 -3.98 16.87
N ASN A 91 2.07 -4.30 18.12
CA ASN A 91 2.05 -5.68 18.59
C ASN A 91 0.99 -6.54 17.87
N GLU A 92 -0.16 -5.94 17.52
CA GLU A 92 -1.21 -6.64 16.78
C GLU A 92 -0.79 -6.85 15.32
N LEU A 93 -0.15 -5.86 14.69
CA LEU A 93 0.43 -6.02 13.35
C LEU A 93 1.56 -7.06 13.31
N GLU A 94 2.41 -7.12 14.34
CA GLU A 94 3.46 -8.14 14.42
C GLU A 94 2.89 -9.55 14.64
N ALA A 95 1.84 -9.67 15.44
CA ALA A 95 1.11 -10.94 15.58
C ALA A 95 0.43 -11.35 14.26
N LEU A 96 -0.14 -10.40 13.51
CA LEU A 96 -0.70 -10.65 12.19
C LEU A 96 0.35 -11.22 11.23
N VAL A 97 1.56 -10.64 11.21
CA VAL A 97 2.67 -11.12 10.38
C VAL A 97 3.01 -12.58 10.66
N GLN A 98 2.92 -13.02 11.92
CA GLN A 98 3.15 -14.42 12.28
C GLN A 98 2.00 -15.36 11.88
N ASN A 99 0.80 -14.81 11.72
CA ASN A 99 -0.41 -15.58 11.40
C ASN A 99 -0.67 -15.71 9.89
N ILE A 100 -0.03 -14.90 9.05
CA ILE A 100 -0.12 -14.99 7.60
C ILE A 100 1.11 -15.75 7.08
N PRO A 101 0.95 -17.00 6.63
CA PRO A 101 2.08 -17.83 6.25
C PRO A 101 2.63 -17.51 4.85
N GLU A 102 1.80 -16.92 3.97
CA GLU A 102 2.17 -16.59 2.60
C GLU A 102 2.75 -15.18 2.50
N LYS A 103 3.63 -14.94 1.52
CA LYS A 103 3.93 -13.58 1.07
C LYS A 103 2.77 -13.05 0.24
N LEU A 104 2.55 -11.74 0.34
CA LEU A 104 1.42 -11.07 -0.29
C LEU A 104 1.87 -10.38 -1.57
N CYS A 105 1.18 -10.58 -2.67
CA CYS A 105 1.43 -9.83 -3.91
C CYS A 105 0.81 -8.43 -3.87
N PHE A 106 -0.22 -8.22 -3.05
CA PHE A 106 -0.92 -6.96 -2.96
C PHE A 106 -1.38 -6.67 -1.52
N ILE A 107 -1.21 -5.44 -1.06
CA ILE A 107 -1.75 -4.93 0.20
C ILE A 107 -2.53 -3.65 -0.08
N ASN A 108 -3.77 -3.58 0.41
CA ASN A 108 -4.64 -2.42 0.34
C ASN A 108 -4.90 -1.87 1.73
N ASP A 109 -4.44 -0.65 2.02
CA ASP A 109 -4.70 0.03 3.30
C ASP A 109 -5.87 1.01 3.14
N ASP A 110 -7.04 0.56 3.52
CA ASP A 110 -8.33 1.26 3.51
C ASP A 110 -8.93 1.27 4.94
N GLY A 111 -8.06 1.46 5.93
CA GLY A 111 -8.43 1.27 7.34
C GLY A 111 -8.90 2.54 8.02
N SER A 112 -8.08 3.05 8.94
CA SER A 112 -8.44 4.22 9.77
C SER A 112 -8.25 5.57 9.08
N HIS A 113 -7.53 5.63 7.97
CA HIS A 113 -7.11 6.81 7.22
C HIS A 113 -6.26 7.82 8.01
N ILE A 114 -5.93 7.49 9.27
CA ILE A 114 -5.09 8.34 10.13
C ILE A 114 -3.63 8.22 9.68
N PRO A 115 -2.94 9.34 9.37
CA PRO A 115 -1.59 9.33 8.83
C PRO A 115 -0.58 8.49 9.61
N GLU A 116 -0.63 8.56 10.95
CA GLU A 116 0.27 7.79 11.80
C GLU A 116 0.06 6.28 11.68
N HIS A 117 -1.19 5.86 11.54
CA HIS A 117 -1.55 4.46 11.39
C HIS A 117 -1.14 3.93 10.02
N GLN A 118 -1.40 4.70 8.95
CA GLN A 118 -0.98 4.35 7.58
C GLN A 118 0.55 4.17 7.49
N VAL A 119 1.32 5.06 8.11
CA VAL A 119 2.79 4.97 8.13
C VAL A 119 3.26 3.78 8.96
N LEU A 120 2.66 3.53 10.13
CA LEU A 120 2.98 2.39 10.98
C LEU A 120 2.72 1.07 10.23
N THR A 121 1.54 0.94 9.66
CA THR A 121 1.11 -0.26 8.93
C THR A 121 2.01 -0.52 7.72
N PHE A 122 2.30 0.53 6.95
CA PHE A 122 3.24 0.43 5.83
C PHE A 122 4.61 -0.08 6.27
N ASN A 123 5.21 0.50 7.32
CA ASN A 123 6.52 0.07 7.81
C ASN A 123 6.56 -1.43 8.17
N VAL A 124 5.52 -1.93 8.83
CA VAL A 124 5.48 -3.32 9.27
C VAL A 124 5.20 -4.27 8.12
N LEU A 125 4.16 -4.01 7.35
CA LEU A 125 3.64 -4.98 6.39
C LEU A 125 4.39 -4.96 5.05
N PHE A 126 4.84 -3.80 4.60
CA PHE A 126 5.60 -3.67 3.36
C PHE A 126 6.92 -4.44 3.42
N GLU A 127 7.61 -4.37 4.55
CA GLU A 127 8.86 -5.11 4.74
C GLU A 127 8.60 -6.61 4.91
N LYS A 128 7.71 -6.96 5.85
CA LYS A 128 7.60 -8.33 6.36
C LYS A 128 6.69 -9.24 5.53
N LEU A 129 5.63 -8.70 4.93
CA LEU A 129 4.64 -9.51 4.21
C LEU A 129 4.65 -9.32 2.70
N LEU A 130 4.85 -8.10 2.17
CA LEU A 130 4.79 -7.87 0.74
C LEU A 130 5.95 -8.57 0.02
N GLU A 131 5.64 -9.32 -1.03
CA GLU A 131 6.66 -9.99 -1.86
C GLU A 131 7.43 -9.00 -2.75
N PRO A 132 8.61 -9.36 -3.26
CA PRO A 132 9.28 -8.60 -4.31
C PRO A 132 8.39 -8.43 -5.54
N GLY A 133 8.30 -7.21 -6.09
CA GLY A 133 7.39 -6.87 -7.19
C GLY A 133 5.94 -6.64 -6.78
N GLY A 134 5.63 -6.82 -5.49
CA GLY A 134 4.29 -6.57 -4.95
C GLY A 134 3.91 -5.09 -4.91
N VAL A 135 2.61 -4.84 -4.75
CA VAL A 135 2.00 -3.50 -4.73
C VAL A 135 1.38 -3.23 -3.37
N TYR A 136 1.65 -2.05 -2.82
CA TYR A 136 0.98 -1.52 -1.63
C TYR A 136 0.20 -0.27 -2.01
N ILE A 137 -1.09 -0.21 -1.69
CA ILE A 137 -1.94 0.96 -1.93
C ILE A 137 -2.42 1.50 -0.59
N ILE A 138 -2.32 2.81 -0.42
CA ILE A 138 -2.91 3.54 0.70
C ILE A 138 -4.06 4.35 0.15
N GLU A 139 -5.28 4.04 0.58
CA GLU A 139 -6.50 4.74 0.19
C GLU A 139 -6.81 5.92 1.13
N ASP A 140 -7.71 6.75 0.69
CA ASP A 140 -8.37 7.81 1.45
C ASP A 140 -7.38 8.74 2.17
N ILE A 141 -6.42 9.26 1.37
CA ILE A 141 -5.39 10.17 1.86
C ILE A 141 -5.90 11.62 2.09
N GLU A 142 -7.19 11.87 1.88
CA GLU A 142 -7.78 13.19 2.12
C GLU A 142 -7.61 13.67 3.56
N VAL A 143 -7.54 12.77 4.54
CA VAL A 143 -7.26 13.12 5.94
C VAL A 143 -5.92 13.86 6.08
N SER A 144 -4.95 13.58 5.22
CA SER A 144 -3.69 14.32 5.15
C SER A 144 -3.83 15.76 4.64
N TYR A 145 -5.00 16.13 4.11
CA TYR A 145 -5.31 17.49 3.63
C TYR A 145 -6.27 18.26 4.55
N TRP A 146 -6.82 17.60 5.58
CA TRP A 146 -7.76 18.23 6.50
C TRP A 146 -7.04 18.99 7.61
N ASN A 147 -7.71 20.02 8.13
CA ASN A 147 -7.31 20.69 9.38
C ASN A 147 -8.05 20.03 10.55
N LYS A 148 -7.54 20.22 11.76
CA LYS A 148 -8.18 19.69 12.98
C LYS A 148 -9.66 20.07 13.15
N SER A 149 -10.07 21.22 12.60
CA SER A 149 -11.44 21.75 12.68
C SER A 149 -12.40 21.14 11.66
N ASP A 150 -11.88 20.49 10.60
CA ASP A 150 -12.69 20.02 9.47
C ASP A 150 -13.11 18.56 9.63
N THR A 151 -12.74 17.93 10.71
CA THR A 151 -12.82 16.49 10.88
C THR A 151 -14.15 16.02 11.44
N SER A 152 -15.09 15.73 10.59
CA SER A 152 -16.24 14.92 10.97
C SER A 152 -15.81 13.45 11.11
N GLY A 153 -15.34 13.04 12.28
CA GLY A 153 -15.14 11.64 12.61
C GLY A 153 -13.71 11.08 12.48
N TYR A 154 -12.77 11.82 11.88
CA TYR A 154 -11.37 11.39 11.77
C TYR A 154 -10.44 12.34 12.51
N PRO A 155 -9.96 12.00 13.72
CA PRO A 155 -9.03 12.84 14.46
C PRO A 155 -7.68 12.86 13.74
N THR A 156 -7.38 13.94 13.01
CA THR A 156 -6.05 14.12 12.42
C THR A 156 -5.22 15.10 13.24
N HIS A 157 -3.96 14.72 13.50
CA HIS A 157 -2.95 15.59 14.07
C HIS A 157 -2.03 16.18 13.00
N TYR A 158 -1.95 15.54 11.85
CA TYR A 158 -1.00 15.81 10.78
C TYR A 158 -1.73 16.09 9.46
N GLY A 159 -2.43 17.22 9.41
CA GLY A 159 -3.21 17.66 8.25
C GLY A 159 -2.36 18.30 7.15
N TYR A 160 -2.97 19.23 6.41
CA TYR A 160 -2.41 19.83 5.20
C TYR A 160 -0.99 20.40 5.37
N LYS A 161 -0.07 19.91 4.55
CA LYS A 161 1.36 20.28 4.57
C LYS A 161 2.08 20.03 5.90
N HIS A 162 1.47 19.29 6.83
CA HIS A 162 2.19 18.91 8.03
C HIS A 162 3.28 17.90 7.67
N PRO A 163 4.55 18.08 8.10
CA PRO A 163 5.65 17.20 7.69
C PRO A 163 5.48 15.72 8.02
N LYS A 164 4.60 15.39 8.97
CA LYS A 164 4.28 14.02 9.38
C LYS A 164 2.95 13.51 8.81
N SER A 165 2.29 14.25 7.91
CA SER A 165 1.16 13.67 7.17
C SER A 165 1.63 12.57 6.23
N SER A 166 0.78 11.57 5.97
CA SER A 166 1.13 10.48 5.04
C SER A 166 1.63 11.04 3.72
N VAL A 167 0.91 11.99 3.14
CA VAL A 167 1.26 12.60 1.85
C VAL A 167 2.66 13.23 1.87
N GLU A 168 2.98 14.04 2.88
CA GLU A 168 4.30 14.68 2.93
C GLU A 168 5.42 13.66 3.18
N LEU A 169 5.21 12.69 4.06
CA LEU A 169 6.19 11.63 4.32
C LEU A 169 6.47 10.80 3.07
N PHE A 170 5.44 10.35 2.35
CA PHE A 170 5.64 9.57 1.12
C PHE A 170 6.24 10.38 -0.03
N LYS A 171 6.01 11.70 -0.12
CA LYS A 171 6.72 12.58 -1.07
C LYS A 171 8.24 12.56 -0.84
N HIS A 172 8.66 12.55 0.39
CA HIS A 172 10.08 12.52 0.71
C HIS A 172 10.77 11.21 0.35
N LEU A 173 10.05 10.09 0.30
CA LEU A 173 10.63 8.81 -0.12
C LEU A 173 11.12 8.81 -1.59
N VAL A 174 10.71 9.79 -2.39
CA VAL A 174 11.25 9.97 -3.75
C VAL A 174 12.76 10.26 -3.71
N ASP A 175 13.23 10.98 -2.69
CA ASP A 175 14.66 11.23 -2.49
C ASP A 175 15.42 9.96 -2.13
N ASP A 176 14.80 9.03 -1.41
CA ASP A 176 15.40 7.73 -1.09
C ASP A 176 15.54 6.83 -2.33
N ILE A 177 14.53 6.80 -3.20
CA ILE A 177 14.60 6.09 -4.48
C ILE A 177 15.78 6.59 -5.31
N ASN A 178 16.04 7.88 -5.25
CA ASN A 178 17.10 8.55 -6.00
C ASN A 178 18.39 8.79 -5.20
N SER A 179 18.52 8.19 -4.02
CA SER A 179 19.59 8.50 -3.04
C SER A 179 21.02 8.33 -3.60
N LYS A 180 21.23 7.42 -4.56
CA LYS A 180 22.51 7.22 -5.23
C LYS A 180 23.02 8.45 -6.03
N TYR A 181 22.09 9.36 -6.39
CA TYR A 181 22.40 10.60 -7.11
C TYR A 181 22.63 11.79 -6.17
N VAL A 182 22.34 11.62 -4.87
CA VAL A 182 22.51 12.68 -3.87
C VAL A 182 23.98 12.82 -3.56
N ASN A 183 24.54 14.01 -3.77
CA ASN A 183 25.94 14.28 -3.43
C ASN A 183 26.12 14.47 -1.91
N LYS A 184 27.38 14.42 -1.45
CA LYS A 184 27.71 14.52 -0.01
C LYS A 184 27.20 15.79 0.68
N VAL A 185 27.02 16.89 -0.05
CA VAL A 185 26.51 18.16 0.50
C VAL A 185 25.04 18.05 0.86
N CYS A 186 24.28 17.26 0.12
CA CYS A 186 22.83 17.08 0.34
C CYS A 186 22.51 16.01 1.40
N GLN A 187 23.47 15.24 1.87
CA GLN A 187 23.24 14.17 2.87
C GLN A 187 22.75 14.69 4.22
N SER A 188 23.04 15.94 4.57
CA SER A 188 22.54 16.55 5.81
C SER A 188 21.01 16.73 5.86
N TYR A 189 20.35 16.76 4.72
CA TYR A 189 18.89 16.89 4.62
C TYR A 189 18.15 15.56 4.80
N GLN A 190 18.82 14.43 4.67
CA GLN A 190 18.20 13.10 4.79
C GLN A 190 17.90 12.68 6.23
N ASN A 191 18.46 13.34 7.24
CA ASN A 191 18.38 12.89 8.63
C ASN A 191 16.98 12.96 9.27
N TYR A 192 16.07 13.79 8.74
CA TYR A 192 14.75 13.96 9.34
C TYR A 192 13.78 12.80 9.00
N LEU A 193 13.92 12.19 7.84
CA LEU A 193 13.05 11.12 7.35
C LEU A 193 13.42 9.74 7.85
N VAL A 194 14.68 9.58 8.26
CA VAL A 194 15.23 8.31 8.76
C VAL A 194 14.44 7.76 9.95
N THR A 195 13.75 8.63 10.69
CA THR A 195 13.02 8.22 11.90
C THR A 195 11.63 7.65 11.64
N MET A 196 11.01 7.94 10.49
CA MET A 196 9.62 7.54 10.19
C MET A 196 9.54 6.23 9.39
N PHE A 197 10.50 5.98 8.50
CA PHE A 197 10.61 4.74 7.73
C PHE A 197 11.95 4.06 8.00
N SER A 198 11.93 2.74 8.21
CA SER A 198 13.16 1.99 8.42
C SER A 198 14.07 2.09 7.18
N PRO A 199 15.40 2.09 7.32
CA PRO A 199 16.32 2.04 6.18
C PRO A 199 16.03 0.86 5.26
N THR A 200 15.61 -0.27 5.81
CA THR A 200 15.24 -1.48 5.06
C THR A 200 14.04 -1.19 4.16
N VAL A 201 12.93 -0.67 4.73
CA VAL A 201 11.72 -0.32 3.97
C VAL A 201 12.06 0.62 2.82
N ARG A 202 12.81 1.70 3.10
CA ARG A 202 13.20 2.70 2.10
C ARG A 202 13.99 2.09 0.93
N SER A 203 14.92 1.18 1.23
CA SER A 203 15.74 0.51 0.22
C SER A 203 14.94 -0.44 -0.70
N MET A 204 13.76 -0.88 -0.25
CA MET A 204 12.91 -1.82 -0.98
C MET A 204 11.93 -1.16 -1.96
N ILE A 205 11.81 0.16 -1.93
CA ILE A 205 10.84 0.87 -2.78
C ILE A 205 11.39 1.00 -4.19
N GLN A 206 10.61 0.57 -5.19
CA GLN A 206 10.90 0.74 -6.61
C GLN A 206 10.32 2.06 -7.13
N SER A 207 9.05 2.29 -6.88
CA SER A 207 8.34 3.48 -7.35
C SER A 207 7.22 3.90 -6.41
N ILE A 208 6.87 5.17 -6.46
CA ILE A 208 5.72 5.75 -5.76
C ILE A 208 4.91 6.56 -6.75
N THR A 209 3.61 6.30 -6.81
CA THR A 209 2.65 7.03 -7.61
C THR A 209 1.62 7.69 -6.71
N PHE A 210 1.43 8.98 -6.87
CA PHE A 210 0.32 9.71 -6.24
C PHE A 210 -0.81 9.83 -7.24
N SER A 211 -1.93 9.20 -6.93
CA SER A 211 -3.17 9.29 -7.69
C SER A 211 -4.23 10.05 -6.89
N GLN A 212 -5.40 10.28 -7.50
CA GLN A 212 -6.48 10.94 -6.78
C GLN A 212 -6.90 10.08 -5.58
N ASN A 213 -6.76 10.65 -4.39
CA ASN A 213 -7.10 10.08 -3.09
C ASN A 213 -6.37 8.79 -2.70
N CYS A 214 -5.25 8.44 -3.37
CA CYS A 214 -4.45 7.28 -2.96
C CYS A 214 -2.95 7.45 -3.29
N ILE A 215 -2.13 6.67 -2.59
CA ILE A 215 -0.70 6.50 -2.86
C ILE A 215 -0.46 5.03 -3.21
N ILE A 216 0.20 4.78 -4.34
CA ILE A 216 0.52 3.43 -4.82
C ILE A 216 2.03 3.25 -4.78
N ILE A 217 2.50 2.24 -4.06
CA ILE A 217 3.93 1.94 -3.87
C ILE A 217 4.22 0.55 -4.44
N GLN A 218 5.21 0.47 -5.32
CA GLN A 218 5.70 -0.81 -5.83
C GLN A 218 6.99 -1.19 -5.08
N LYS A 219 7.06 -2.44 -4.67
CA LYS A 219 8.26 -3.02 -4.09
C LYS A 219 9.20 -3.48 -5.20
N LYS A 220 10.50 -3.30 -5.01
CA LYS A 220 11.52 -3.83 -5.92
C LYS A 220 11.33 -5.30 -6.18
N THR A 221 11.51 -5.71 -7.44
CA THR A 221 11.57 -7.11 -7.84
C THR A 221 12.88 -7.75 -7.36
N GLN A 222 13.00 -9.07 -7.48
CA GLN A 222 14.29 -9.74 -7.22
C GLN A 222 15.40 -9.22 -8.15
N GLU A 223 15.04 -8.92 -9.39
CA GLU A 223 15.97 -8.35 -10.37
C GLU A 223 16.44 -6.96 -9.97
N ASP A 224 15.52 -6.08 -9.52
CA ASP A 224 15.86 -4.73 -9.06
C ASP A 224 16.85 -4.73 -7.90
N PHE A 225 16.78 -5.71 -7.00
CA PHE A 225 17.74 -5.84 -5.91
C PHE A 225 19.16 -6.16 -6.41
N GLN A 226 19.29 -6.85 -7.54
CA GLN A 226 20.58 -7.12 -8.18
C GLN A 226 21.18 -5.87 -8.82
N TYR A 227 20.34 -4.94 -9.27
CA TYR A 227 20.74 -3.66 -9.88
C TYR A 227 20.99 -2.53 -8.88
N SER A 228 20.88 -2.77 -7.58
CA SER A 228 20.97 -1.74 -6.54
C SER A 228 22.30 -0.96 -6.52
N ASN A 229 23.33 -1.46 -7.20
CA ASN A 229 24.64 -0.79 -7.36
C ASN A 229 24.75 0.09 -8.61
N GLY A 230 23.66 0.31 -9.35
CA GLY A 230 23.60 1.33 -10.40
C GLY A 230 24.38 1.06 -11.66
N ARG A 231 24.79 -0.17 -11.90
CA ARG A 231 25.40 -0.59 -13.17
C ARG A 231 24.73 -1.87 -13.64
N TYR A 232 24.21 -1.84 -14.86
CA TYR A 232 23.92 -3.06 -15.59
C TYR A 232 25.25 -3.76 -15.86
N ILE A 233 25.49 -4.87 -15.20
CA ILE A 233 26.55 -5.78 -15.61
C ILE A 233 25.86 -6.77 -16.55
N TYR A 234 25.81 -6.44 -17.83
CA TYR A 234 25.66 -7.47 -18.84
C TYR A 234 26.97 -8.25 -18.81
N GLU A 235 26.88 -9.57 -18.70
CA GLU A 235 28.02 -10.46 -18.80
C GLU A 235 28.90 -9.99 -19.98
N ASP A 236 30.12 -9.54 -19.64
CA ASP A 236 31.23 -9.23 -20.55
C ASP A 236 31.20 -7.96 -21.42
N LYS A 237 30.28 -7.01 -21.26
CA LYS A 237 30.46 -5.71 -21.96
C LYS A 237 30.00 -4.54 -21.08
N ILE A 238 30.98 -3.72 -20.68
CA ILE A 238 30.74 -2.35 -20.23
C ILE A 238 30.27 -1.56 -21.45
N ILE A 239 29.04 -1.08 -21.46
CA ILE A 239 28.57 -0.06 -22.41
C ILE A 239 28.64 1.30 -21.72
#